data_ef867243fabf072bd335403229cd2202
#
_entry.id   ef867243fabf072bd335403229cd2202
#
_cell.length_a   1.000
_cell.length_b   1.000
_cell.length_c   1.000
_cell.angle_alpha   90.00
_cell.angle_beta   90.00
_cell.angle_gamma   90.00
#
_symmetry.space_group_name_H-M   'P 1'
#
loop_
_entity.id
_entity.type
_entity.pdbx_description
1 polymer ?
#
loop_
_entity_poly.entity_id
_entity_poly.type
_entity_poly.pdbx_seq_one_letter_code
_entity_poly.pdbx_strand_id
1 'polypeptide(L)'
;WTQKPSLGRLRRMGSGSDISYAGPSTSNGKPTPFAQVMVTLSKEAEIKLRSEANYWKSQHQQALARLAQREADHRLAMAQAAAREAALRSELEKAEGKLRDLQKRLFGRKSERRSRTEKDAASNDQKSARPRGQRPGVAGHGRRLESHLPAQVETIELDCPHCPECGLGYADFPGTEDSEILEIDVKPYRRVIRRRRYRRTCRCPGTPGILSAPPPARLIARGKYGVSIWVHLLLSKFSYGQPTHRLLRDWSDYDLTLSPGTLTGGLRALAPLFEPLEDALRCRLQSENRWHADETRWMVFAETEGKIGHRWYLWVFHSESVIHFVLDPTRSAQVPIAELSASQGGIVICDRYSGYKKLARILGTILLAFCWAHQRRDFIELANAHPELSEWALSWVERIGELYLLNDARLAVRADPVQWAARDDGLRQRVAQMASQREAERANPALKAPAKKVLQSMQKHWSGLTVFVDHPEVPMDNNVAERDQRTPVVARKNFYGSGSQWSGALAATMFSLLMTMRLWGINPRTWLTAYLDACAANGSQPPADLSVFLPWAMDADLLAQRRRAAMDPADPIDSS
;
A
#
# COMPACT_ATOMS: atom_id res chain seq x y z
N TRP A 1 -0.71 -20.51 -25.42
CA TRP A 1 -0.02 -19.86 -26.55
C TRP A 1 1.44 -20.30 -26.52
N THR A 2 1.72 -21.30 -27.36
CA THR A 2 3.04 -21.89 -27.57
C THR A 2 3.76 -21.12 -28.68
N GLN A 3 4.87 -20.47 -28.34
CA GLN A 3 5.86 -20.02 -29.36
C GLN A 3 7.08 -20.96 -29.28
N LYS A 4 7.39 -21.53 -30.43
CA LYS A 4 8.61 -22.32 -30.69
C LYS A 4 9.84 -21.38 -30.70
N PRO A 5 10.98 -21.78 -30.16
CA PRO A 5 12.23 -21.03 -30.34
C PRO A 5 12.82 -21.32 -31.72
N SER A 6 13.26 -20.27 -32.40
CA SER A 6 13.99 -20.29 -33.66
C SER A 6 15.43 -20.77 -33.44
N LEU A 7 15.84 -21.77 -34.22
CA LEU A 7 17.20 -22.25 -34.29
C LEU A 7 18.15 -21.21 -34.92
N GLY A 8 19.12 -20.73 -34.14
CA GLY A 8 20.18 -19.87 -34.61
C GLY A 8 21.17 -20.61 -35.51
N ARG A 9 21.59 -19.91 -36.56
CA ARG A 9 22.60 -20.37 -37.54
C ARG A 9 23.97 -20.58 -36.87
N LEU A 10 24.50 -21.82 -36.93
CA LEU A 10 25.89 -22.13 -36.67
C LEU A 10 26.77 -21.68 -37.85
N ARG A 11 27.74 -20.80 -37.58
CA ARG A 11 28.81 -20.43 -38.52
C ARG A 11 29.77 -21.62 -38.70
N ARG A 12 30.10 -21.92 -39.97
CA ARG A 12 31.17 -22.85 -40.35
C ARG A 12 32.53 -22.24 -40.03
N MET A 13 33.39 -22.98 -39.34
CA MET A 13 34.83 -22.84 -39.48
C MET A 13 35.34 -24.03 -40.26
N GLY A 14 36.11 -23.73 -41.33
CA GLY A 14 36.61 -24.74 -42.23
C GLY A 14 37.96 -25.28 -41.81
N SER A 15 38.20 -26.52 -42.14
CA SER A 15 39.53 -27.04 -42.56
C SER A 15 39.27 -28.26 -43.41
N GLY A 16 39.96 -28.31 -44.54
CA GLY A 16 39.64 -29.15 -45.67
C GLY A 16 39.93 -30.63 -45.49
N SER A 17 39.13 -31.40 -46.16
CA SER A 17 39.49 -32.63 -46.85
C SER A 17 38.47 -32.83 -47.96
N ASP A 18 38.97 -33.07 -49.16
CA ASP A 18 38.17 -33.19 -50.39
C ASP A 18 37.09 -34.28 -50.27
N ILE A 19 35.83 -33.84 -50.24
CA ILE A 19 34.68 -34.70 -50.43
C ILE A 19 34.04 -34.28 -51.75
N SER A 20 34.18 -35.14 -52.77
CA SER A 20 33.46 -34.95 -54.04
C SER A 20 32.00 -35.36 -53.85
N TYR A 21 31.09 -34.41 -54.04
CA TYR A 21 29.67 -34.65 -54.06
C TYR A 21 29.18 -34.98 -55.45
N ALA A 22 28.59 -36.18 -55.64
CA ALA A 22 27.70 -36.43 -56.78
C ALA A 22 26.29 -35.94 -56.42
N GLY A 23 25.76 -35.06 -57.23
CA GLY A 23 24.43 -34.47 -57.00
C GLY A 23 23.31 -35.49 -57.08
N PRO A 24 22.17 -35.23 -56.45
CA PRO A 24 21.05 -36.17 -56.39
C PRO A 24 20.34 -36.28 -57.77
N SER A 25 20.08 -37.54 -58.20
CA SER A 25 19.17 -37.82 -59.31
C SER A 25 17.72 -37.61 -58.86
N THR A 26 17.01 -36.70 -59.49
CA THR A 26 15.61 -36.46 -59.23
C THR A 26 14.73 -37.43 -59.97
N SER A 27 13.97 -38.27 -59.29
CA SER A 27 12.77 -38.91 -59.76
C SER A 27 11.55 -38.26 -59.13
N ASN A 28 10.69 -37.64 -59.97
CA ASN A 28 9.39 -37.08 -59.61
C ASN A 28 9.29 -36.07 -58.46
N GLY A 29 9.80 -34.87 -58.63
CA GLY A 29 9.23 -33.61 -58.18
C GLY A 29 8.94 -33.36 -56.70
N LYS A 30 9.24 -34.27 -55.73
CA LYS A 30 9.13 -34.02 -54.31
C LYS A 30 10.48 -34.32 -53.62
N PRO A 31 11.06 -33.35 -52.88
CA PRO A 31 12.28 -33.65 -52.10
C PRO A 31 11.96 -34.65 -51.03
N THR A 32 12.59 -35.82 -51.06
CA THR A 32 12.62 -36.74 -49.94
C THR A 32 13.42 -36.12 -48.78
N PRO A 33 12.98 -36.22 -47.54
CA PRO A 33 13.62 -35.56 -46.38
C PRO A 33 15.07 -36.07 -46.10
N PHE A 34 15.49 -37.15 -46.75
CA PHE A 34 16.85 -37.68 -46.64
C PHE A 34 17.31 -38.15 -48.01
N ALA A 35 18.02 -37.28 -48.75
CA ALA A 35 18.74 -37.67 -49.97
C ALA A 35 19.83 -38.70 -49.58
N GLN A 36 19.79 -39.90 -50.17
CA GLN A 36 20.87 -40.88 -49.99
C GLN A 36 22.11 -40.41 -50.77
N VAL A 37 23.06 -39.86 -50.05
CA VAL A 37 24.38 -39.54 -50.62
C VAL A 37 25.26 -40.78 -50.40
N MET A 38 25.72 -41.38 -51.51
CA MET A 38 26.72 -42.45 -51.45
C MET A 38 28.07 -41.90 -51.05
N VAL A 39 28.53 -42.25 -49.87
CA VAL A 39 29.86 -41.86 -49.36
C VAL A 39 30.72 -43.09 -49.28
N THR A 40 31.85 -43.09 -49.96
CA THR A 40 32.85 -44.16 -49.89
C THR A 40 33.73 -43.95 -48.65
N LEU A 41 33.64 -44.84 -47.70
CA LEU A 41 34.40 -44.78 -46.47
C LEU A 41 35.41 -45.95 -46.41
N SER A 42 36.54 -45.75 -45.77
CA SER A 42 37.43 -46.86 -45.40
C SER A 42 36.72 -47.74 -44.34
N LYS A 43 37.04 -49.05 -44.33
CA LYS A 43 36.42 -49.99 -43.36
C LYS A 43 36.64 -49.57 -41.90
N GLU A 44 37.76 -48.92 -41.59
CA GLU A 44 38.04 -48.35 -40.26
C GLU A 44 37.16 -47.15 -39.94
N ALA A 45 36.97 -46.23 -40.90
CA ALA A 45 36.09 -45.10 -40.75
C ALA A 45 34.63 -45.50 -40.55
N GLU A 46 34.16 -46.54 -41.25
CA GLU A 46 32.81 -47.10 -41.07
C GLU A 46 32.64 -47.69 -39.67
N ILE A 47 33.59 -48.46 -39.18
CA ILE A 47 33.55 -49.04 -37.83
C ILE A 47 33.53 -47.94 -36.78
N LYS A 48 34.35 -46.92 -36.93
CA LYS A 48 34.39 -45.78 -36.01
C LYS A 48 33.04 -45.03 -35.97
N LEU A 49 32.48 -44.71 -37.12
CA LEU A 49 31.18 -44.01 -37.23
C LEU A 49 30.05 -44.86 -36.65
N ARG A 50 30.03 -46.16 -36.85
CA ARG A 50 29.03 -47.08 -36.25
C ARG A 50 29.20 -47.13 -34.74
N SER A 51 30.41 -47.17 -34.23
CA SER A 51 30.67 -47.13 -32.79
C SER A 51 30.19 -45.84 -32.15
N GLU A 52 30.54 -44.69 -32.74
CA GLU A 52 30.09 -43.37 -32.29
C GLU A 52 28.57 -43.21 -32.37
N ALA A 53 27.95 -43.68 -33.47
CA ALA A 53 26.50 -43.64 -33.62
C ALA A 53 25.79 -44.49 -32.55
N ASN A 54 26.31 -45.70 -32.26
CA ASN A 54 25.75 -46.54 -31.20
C ASN A 54 25.96 -45.94 -29.80
N TYR A 55 27.12 -45.32 -29.54
CA TYR A 55 27.37 -44.59 -28.30
C TYR A 55 26.36 -43.46 -28.10
N TRP A 56 26.19 -42.60 -29.10
CA TRP A 56 25.26 -41.47 -29.01
C TRP A 56 23.80 -41.93 -28.92
N LYS A 57 23.45 -43.03 -29.64
CA LYS A 57 22.12 -43.62 -29.53
C LYS A 57 21.83 -44.15 -28.10
N SER A 58 22.81 -44.80 -27.48
CA SER A 58 22.71 -45.26 -26.09
C SER A 58 22.59 -44.07 -25.11
N GLN A 59 23.41 -43.05 -25.27
CA GLN A 59 23.33 -41.80 -24.45
C GLN A 59 21.98 -41.12 -24.59
N HIS A 60 21.47 -41.01 -25.81
CA HIS A 60 20.15 -40.44 -26.07
C HIS A 60 19.02 -41.23 -25.39
N GLN A 61 19.05 -42.56 -25.51
CA GLN A 61 18.07 -43.41 -24.83
C GLN A 61 18.12 -43.28 -23.31
N GLN A 62 19.32 -43.21 -22.73
CA GLN A 62 19.48 -42.98 -21.29
C GLN A 62 18.96 -41.62 -20.87
N ALA A 63 19.23 -40.57 -21.67
CA ALA A 63 18.71 -39.24 -21.40
C ALA A 63 17.19 -39.17 -21.45
N LEU A 64 16.57 -39.80 -22.44
CA LEU A 64 15.09 -39.92 -22.55
C LEU A 64 14.49 -40.70 -21.35
N ALA A 65 15.11 -41.80 -20.94
CA ALA A 65 14.66 -42.57 -19.78
C ALA A 65 14.73 -41.72 -18.47
N ARG A 66 15.83 -40.98 -18.27
CA ARG A 66 15.95 -40.05 -17.12
C ARG A 66 14.90 -38.93 -17.15
N LEU A 67 14.58 -38.41 -18.33
CA LEU A 67 13.59 -37.37 -18.52
C LEU A 67 12.19 -37.90 -18.21
N ALA A 68 11.84 -39.08 -18.72
CA ALA A 68 10.58 -39.75 -18.44
C ALA A 68 10.40 -40.06 -16.94
N GLN A 69 11.49 -40.51 -16.27
CA GLN A 69 11.46 -40.72 -14.82
C GLN A 69 11.20 -39.43 -14.05
N ARG A 70 11.93 -38.35 -14.38
CA ARG A 70 11.73 -37.05 -13.74
C ARG A 70 10.30 -36.52 -13.94
N GLU A 71 9.73 -36.66 -15.13
CA GLU A 71 8.35 -36.27 -15.42
C GLU A 71 7.34 -37.10 -14.62
N ALA A 72 7.59 -38.41 -14.45
CA ALA A 72 6.75 -39.28 -13.63
C ALA A 72 6.82 -38.86 -12.16
N ASP A 73 8.03 -38.64 -11.63
CA ASP A 73 8.25 -38.22 -10.25
C ASP A 73 7.60 -36.82 -10.00
N HIS A 74 7.72 -35.91 -10.95
CA HIS A 74 7.08 -34.60 -10.86
C HIS A 74 5.54 -34.70 -10.86
N ARG A 75 4.96 -35.54 -11.75
CA ARG A 75 3.51 -35.76 -11.78
C ARG A 75 3.00 -36.35 -10.46
N LEU A 76 3.74 -37.32 -9.90
CA LEU A 76 3.39 -37.91 -8.61
C LEU A 76 3.43 -36.87 -7.47
N ALA A 77 4.50 -36.07 -7.42
CA ALA A 77 4.64 -34.98 -6.43
C ALA A 77 3.52 -33.94 -6.53
N MET A 78 3.16 -33.56 -7.75
CA MET A 78 2.06 -32.61 -8.00
C MET A 78 0.70 -33.20 -7.59
N ALA A 79 0.44 -34.48 -7.89
CA ALA A 79 -0.78 -35.15 -7.47
C ALA A 79 -0.89 -35.27 -5.93
N GLN A 80 0.22 -35.56 -5.26
CA GLN A 80 0.27 -35.59 -3.79
C GLN A 80 0.09 -34.16 -3.18
N ALA A 81 0.69 -33.14 -3.79
CA ALA A 81 0.50 -31.76 -3.36
C ALA A 81 -0.96 -31.31 -3.52
N ALA A 82 -1.58 -31.61 -4.65
CA ALA A 82 -2.99 -31.31 -4.90
C ALA A 82 -3.94 -32.03 -3.92
N ALA A 83 -3.66 -33.30 -3.62
CA ALA A 83 -4.44 -34.06 -2.63
C ALA A 83 -4.30 -33.48 -1.22
N ARG A 84 -3.09 -33.03 -0.83
CA ARG A 84 -2.86 -32.37 0.46
C ARG A 84 -3.55 -31.01 0.53
N GLU A 85 -3.47 -30.22 -0.54
CA GLU A 85 -4.15 -28.92 -0.62
C GLU A 85 -5.68 -29.09 -0.51
N ALA A 86 -6.26 -30.07 -1.17
CA ALA A 86 -7.68 -30.36 -1.08
C ALA A 86 -8.10 -30.78 0.34
N ALA A 87 -7.29 -31.60 1.01
CA ALA A 87 -7.54 -32.00 2.39
C ALA A 87 -7.48 -30.80 3.36
N LEU A 88 -6.46 -29.96 3.22
CA LEU A 88 -6.29 -28.75 4.05
C LEU A 88 -7.39 -27.73 3.81
N ARG A 89 -7.83 -27.54 2.57
CA ARG A 89 -8.99 -26.69 2.26
C ARG A 89 -10.25 -27.18 2.95
N SER A 90 -10.49 -28.49 2.93
CA SER A 90 -11.64 -29.08 3.63
C SER A 90 -11.57 -28.91 5.15
N GLU A 91 -10.39 -29.04 5.75
CA GLU A 91 -10.20 -28.80 7.19
C GLU A 91 -10.35 -27.33 7.55
N LEU A 92 -9.82 -26.44 6.74
CA LEU A 92 -9.97 -24.99 6.90
C LEU A 92 -11.44 -24.57 6.83
N GLU A 93 -12.18 -25.04 5.83
CA GLU A 93 -13.61 -24.78 5.69
C GLU A 93 -14.43 -25.24 6.92
N LYS A 94 -14.09 -26.44 7.44
CA LYS A 94 -14.70 -26.95 8.68
C LYS A 94 -14.36 -26.10 9.90
N ALA A 95 -13.10 -25.64 10.02
CA ALA A 95 -12.65 -24.79 11.11
C ALA A 95 -13.29 -23.40 11.04
N GLU A 96 -13.33 -22.78 9.86
CA GLU A 96 -14.02 -21.51 9.63
C GLU A 96 -15.52 -21.62 9.86
N GLY A 97 -16.15 -22.74 9.47
CA GLY A 97 -17.54 -23.03 9.75
C GLY A 97 -17.83 -23.06 11.26
N LYS A 98 -16.96 -23.73 12.04
CA LYS A 98 -17.05 -23.77 13.50
C LYS A 98 -16.83 -22.39 14.12
N LEU A 99 -15.88 -21.62 13.61
CA LEU A 99 -15.58 -20.26 14.08
C LEU A 99 -16.75 -19.31 13.83
N ARG A 100 -17.37 -19.37 12.65
CA ARG A 100 -18.58 -18.61 12.30
C ARG A 100 -19.77 -18.97 13.20
N ASP A 101 -19.94 -20.27 13.51
CA ASP A 101 -20.99 -20.73 14.41
C ASP A 101 -20.75 -20.22 15.85
N LEU A 102 -19.51 -20.31 16.34
CA LEU A 102 -19.11 -19.76 17.65
C LEU A 102 -19.25 -18.23 17.71
N GLN A 103 -18.85 -17.51 16.69
CA GLN A 103 -19.03 -16.06 16.60
C GLN A 103 -20.51 -15.68 16.59
N LYS A 104 -21.35 -16.41 15.83
CA LYS A 104 -22.82 -16.22 15.87
C LYS A 104 -23.40 -16.48 17.24
N ARG A 105 -22.92 -17.48 17.97
CA ARG A 105 -23.41 -17.82 19.32
C ARG A 105 -22.96 -16.81 20.37
N LEU A 106 -21.75 -16.26 20.27
CA LEU A 106 -21.16 -15.33 21.25
C LEU A 106 -21.49 -13.86 20.95
N PHE A 107 -21.44 -13.44 19.70
CA PHE A 107 -21.51 -12.04 19.28
C PHE A 107 -22.63 -11.73 18.27
N GLY A 108 -23.33 -12.76 17.77
CA GLY A 108 -24.40 -12.55 16.79
C GLY A 108 -25.55 -11.74 17.38
N ARG A 109 -25.93 -10.63 16.72
CA ARG A 109 -27.21 -9.97 16.96
C ARG A 109 -28.29 -11.01 16.79
N LYS A 110 -29.07 -11.28 17.84
CA LYS A 110 -30.27 -12.11 17.74
C LYS A 110 -31.21 -11.40 16.78
N SER A 111 -31.32 -11.91 15.57
CA SER A 111 -32.23 -11.41 14.55
C SER A 111 -33.65 -11.37 15.15
N GLU A 112 -34.37 -10.27 15.05
CA GLU A 112 -35.74 -10.13 15.49
C GLU A 112 -36.76 -10.97 14.68
N ARG A 113 -36.31 -11.61 13.62
CA ARG A 113 -37.11 -12.54 12.83
C ARG A 113 -36.92 -13.99 13.30
N ARG A 114 -37.50 -14.31 14.45
CA ARG A 114 -37.86 -15.70 14.75
C ARG A 114 -39.09 -16.05 13.92
N SER A 115 -38.97 -17.13 13.13
CA SER A 115 -40.14 -17.66 12.44
C SER A 115 -41.24 -18.03 13.46
N ARG A 116 -42.47 -17.86 13.09
CA ARG A 116 -43.65 -18.09 13.95
C ARG A 116 -43.77 -19.51 14.53
N THR A 117 -42.98 -20.47 13.97
CA THR A 117 -42.94 -21.88 14.34
C THR A 117 -42.04 -22.23 15.53
N GLU A 118 -41.17 -21.31 15.98
CA GLU A 118 -40.29 -21.56 17.15
C GLU A 118 -40.86 -20.98 18.47
N LYS A 119 -42.05 -20.39 18.45
CA LYS A 119 -42.67 -19.79 19.64
C LYS A 119 -43.36 -20.81 20.58
N ASP A 120 -43.62 -22.01 20.11
CA ASP A 120 -44.43 -22.99 20.86
C ASP A 120 -43.60 -24.02 21.65
N ALA A 121 -42.27 -23.98 21.62
CA ALA A 121 -41.42 -24.95 22.29
C ALA A 121 -40.63 -24.45 23.51
N ALA A 122 -40.90 -23.24 24.00
CA ALA A 122 -40.20 -22.70 25.17
C ALA A 122 -41.19 -22.10 26.18
N SER A 123 -41.96 -22.97 26.83
CA SER A 123 -42.64 -22.65 28.09
C SER A 123 -41.72 -22.96 29.26
N ASN A 124 -41.66 -22.03 30.19
CA ASN A 124 -41.02 -22.06 31.52
C ASN A 124 -39.50 -21.81 31.56
N ASP A 125 -39.16 -20.52 31.51
CA ASP A 125 -38.21 -19.95 32.48
C ASP A 125 -38.48 -18.45 32.60
N GLN A 126 -38.92 -18.03 33.78
CA GLN A 126 -39.15 -16.62 34.11
C GLN A 126 -37.83 -15.85 34.12
N LYS A 127 -37.37 -15.46 32.95
CA LYS A 127 -36.39 -14.39 32.82
C LYS A 127 -37.13 -13.10 32.54
N SER A 128 -37.15 -12.19 33.53
CA SER A 128 -37.71 -10.85 33.45
C SER A 128 -37.40 -10.23 32.08
N ALA A 129 -38.47 -9.98 31.30
CA ALA A 129 -38.36 -9.28 30.04
C ALA A 129 -37.78 -7.88 30.31
N ARG A 130 -36.53 -7.66 29.97
CA ARG A 130 -35.93 -6.31 30.01
C ARG A 130 -36.74 -5.43 29.05
N PRO A 131 -37.23 -4.27 29.48
CA PRO A 131 -38.02 -3.39 28.63
C PRO A 131 -37.19 -3.02 27.39
N ARG A 132 -37.83 -3.12 26.23
CA ARG A 132 -37.23 -2.65 24.95
C ARG A 132 -37.20 -1.12 25.00
N GLY A 133 -36.05 -0.52 24.86
CA GLY A 133 -35.88 0.93 24.85
C GLY A 133 -34.52 1.35 25.38
N GLN A 134 -34.20 2.62 25.18
CA GLN A 134 -32.99 3.25 25.66
C GLN A 134 -32.96 3.21 27.21
N ARG A 135 -31.83 2.88 27.81
CA ARG A 135 -31.67 2.92 29.27
C ARG A 135 -31.76 4.37 29.75
N PRO A 136 -32.48 4.65 30.86
CA PRO A 136 -32.43 5.98 31.46
C PRO A 136 -31.01 6.40 31.76
N GLY A 137 -30.62 7.63 31.34
CA GLY A 137 -29.30 8.19 31.55
C GLY A 137 -28.27 7.91 30.45
N VAL A 138 -28.58 7.12 29.42
CA VAL A 138 -27.71 6.96 28.23
C VAL A 138 -28.11 8.01 27.19
N ALA A 139 -27.14 8.76 26.69
CA ALA A 139 -27.37 9.71 25.60
C ALA A 139 -28.02 9.02 24.40
N GLY A 140 -29.06 9.63 23.84
CA GLY A 140 -29.81 9.08 22.71
C GLY A 140 -28.95 8.94 21.48
N HIS A 141 -29.04 7.79 20.82
CA HIS A 141 -28.52 7.63 19.45
C HIS A 141 -29.49 8.31 18.45
N GLY A 142 -29.79 9.61 18.67
CA GLY A 142 -30.51 10.41 17.70
C GLY A 142 -29.69 10.64 16.45
N ARG A 143 -30.35 10.94 15.33
CA ARG A 143 -29.65 11.42 14.13
C ARG A 143 -28.84 12.65 14.51
N ARG A 144 -27.53 12.68 14.24
CA ARG A 144 -26.72 13.87 14.42
C ARG A 144 -27.12 14.86 13.34
N LEU A 145 -27.39 16.08 13.73
CA LEU A 145 -27.57 17.19 12.79
C LEU A 145 -26.19 17.59 12.27
N GLU A 146 -26.01 17.59 10.95
CA GLU A 146 -24.76 17.95 10.29
C GLU A 146 -24.65 19.47 10.10
N SER A 147 -24.93 20.23 11.16
CA SER A 147 -25.01 21.70 11.18
C SER A 147 -23.74 22.42 10.71
N HIS A 148 -22.62 21.70 10.57
CA HIS A 148 -21.38 22.21 10.02
C HIS A 148 -21.35 22.24 8.47
N LEU A 149 -22.31 21.59 7.81
CA LEU A 149 -22.45 21.63 6.37
C LEU A 149 -23.25 22.88 5.94
N PRO A 150 -22.93 23.47 4.77
CA PRO A 150 -23.73 24.57 4.24
C PRO A 150 -25.15 24.07 3.90
N ALA A 151 -26.17 24.76 4.41
CA ALA A 151 -27.56 24.43 4.15
C ALA A 151 -28.07 25.12 2.88
N GLN A 152 -28.78 24.39 2.04
CA GLN A 152 -29.67 24.95 1.00
C GLN A 152 -31.10 24.76 1.51
N VAL A 153 -31.79 25.84 1.74
CA VAL A 153 -33.17 25.80 2.25
C VAL A 153 -34.12 25.82 1.07
N GLU A 154 -34.93 24.81 0.95
CA GLU A 154 -36.05 24.72 0.00
C GLU A 154 -37.36 24.78 0.79
N THR A 155 -38.22 25.71 0.45
CA THR A 155 -39.53 25.85 1.05
C THR A 155 -40.57 25.22 0.15
N ILE A 156 -41.27 24.23 0.65
CA ILE A 156 -42.35 23.55 -0.08
C ILE A 156 -43.67 24.07 0.44
N GLU A 157 -44.48 24.60 -0.44
CA GLU A 157 -45.82 25.11 -0.14
C GLU A 157 -46.90 24.14 -0.67
N LEU A 158 -48.06 24.18 -0.09
CA LEU A 158 -49.20 23.42 -0.60
C LEU A 158 -49.78 24.09 -1.85
N ASP A 159 -50.00 23.32 -2.89
CA ASP A 159 -50.58 23.83 -4.16
C ASP A 159 -51.99 24.41 -3.96
N CYS A 160 -52.75 23.92 -3.00
CA CYS A 160 -54.10 24.34 -2.76
C CYS A 160 -54.47 24.27 -1.26
N PRO A 161 -54.09 25.30 -0.45
CA PRO A 161 -54.39 25.31 0.99
C PRO A 161 -55.86 25.69 1.27
N HIS A 162 -56.81 24.90 0.72
CA HIS A 162 -58.21 25.11 0.91
C HIS A 162 -58.88 23.88 1.58
N CYS A 163 -59.90 24.13 2.39
CA CYS A 163 -60.63 23.06 3.03
C CYS A 163 -61.38 22.23 1.94
N PRO A 164 -61.19 20.90 1.93
CA PRO A 164 -61.82 20.04 0.91
C PRO A 164 -63.34 19.97 1.08
N GLU A 165 -63.92 20.31 2.23
CA GLU A 165 -65.35 20.24 2.48
C GLU A 165 -66.08 21.56 2.16
N CYS A 166 -65.52 22.71 2.57
CA CYS A 166 -66.22 24.01 2.46
C CYS A 166 -65.50 25.01 1.53
N GLY A 167 -64.34 24.70 0.99
CA GLY A 167 -63.59 25.55 0.04
C GLY A 167 -62.92 26.78 0.65
N LEU A 168 -63.01 27.02 1.98
CA LEU A 168 -62.36 28.15 2.62
C LEU A 168 -60.84 27.92 2.69
N GLY A 169 -60.04 28.97 2.42
CA GLY A 169 -58.58 28.94 2.57
C GLY A 169 -58.12 28.71 4.01
N TYR A 170 -57.06 27.95 4.21
CA TYR A 170 -56.35 27.90 5.48
C TYR A 170 -55.55 29.20 5.67
N ALA A 171 -55.50 29.69 6.90
CA ALA A 171 -54.64 30.80 7.30
C ALA A 171 -53.23 30.32 7.63
N ASP A 172 -52.24 31.16 7.40
CA ASP A 172 -50.87 30.83 7.74
C ASP A 172 -50.72 30.53 9.22
N PHE A 173 -50.04 29.45 9.54
CA PHE A 173 -49.70 29.04 10.90
C PHE A 173 -48.18 29.21 11.14
N PRO A 174 -47.77 29.87 12.23
CA PRO A 174 -46.36 30.13 12.49
C PRO A 174 -45.55 28.86 12.65
N GLY A 175 -44.37 28.82 12.00
CA GLY A 175 -43.41 27.73 12.04
C GLY A 175 -43.45 26.83 10.82
N THR A 176 -42.43 26.00 10.71
CA THR A 176 -42.25 25.02 9.63
C THR A 176 -41.96 23.65 10.23
N GLU A 177 -42.31 22.59 9.52
CA GLU A 177 -41.92 21.24 9.86
C GLU A 177 -40.70 20.88 9.01
N ASP A 178 -39.49 20.98 9.63
CA ASP A 178 -38.23 20.86 8.93
C ASP A 178 -37.75 19.41 8.88
N SER A 179 -37.24 19.02 7.74
CA SER A 179 -36.50 17.76 7.54
C SER A 179 -35.18 18.02 6.86
N GLU A 180 -34.15 17.21 7.15
CA GLU A 180 -32.82 17.34 6.59
C GLU A 180 -32.53 16.16 5.65
N ILE A 181 -32.03 16.46 4.45
CA ILE A 181 -31.54 15.49 3.48
C ILE A 181 -30.11 15.89 3.14
N LEU A 182 -29.16 14.93 3.29
CA LEU A 182 -27.77 15.16 2.94
C LEU A 182 -27.55 14.80 1.46
N GLU A 183 -27.04 15.75 0.70
CA GLU A 183 -26.77 15.59 -0.72
C GLU A 183 -25.32 15.98 -1.08
N ILE A 184 -24.80 15.40 -2.16
CA ILE A 184 -23.49 15.74 -2.71
C ILE A 184 -23.67 16.15 -4.17
N ASP A 185 -23.32 17.39 -4.48
CA ASP A 185 -23.24 17.89 -5.87
C ASP A 185 -21.79 18.30 -6.16
N VAL A 186 -21.11 17.55 -7.03
CA VAL A 186 -19.72 17.82 -7.44
C VAL A 186 -19.70 17.96 -8.96
N LYS A 187 -19.76 19.19 -9.42
CA LYS A 187 -19.73 19.49 -10.87
C LYS A 187 -18.71 20.58 -11.21
N PRO A 188 -18.06 20.48 -12.37
CA PRO A 188 -17.22 21.56 -12.87
C PRO A 188 -18.07 22.79 -13.25
N TYR A 189 -17.49 23.97 -13.05
CA TYR A 189 -18.12 25.21 -13.45
C TYR A 189 -17.14 26.17 -14.13
N ARG A 190 -17.66 27.08 -14.93
CA ARG A 190 -16.90 28.09 -15.62
C ARG A 190 -16.95 29.41 -14.89
N ARG A 191 -15.84 29.86 -14.26
CA ARG A 191 -15.69 31.17 -13.67
C ARG A 191 -15.28 32.17 -14.73
N VAL A 192 -16.16 33.13 -15.09
CA VAL A 192 -15.89 34.18 -16.05
C VAL A 192 -15.37 35.43 -15.30
N ILE A 193 -14.15 35.84 -15.62
CA ILE A 193 -13.50 36.99 -14.99
C ILE A 193 -13.56 38.17 -15.95
N ARG A 194 -14.35 39.18 -15.60
CA ARG A 194 -14.50 40.41 -16.35
C ARG A 194 -13.63 41.47 -15.72
N ARG A 195 -12.55 41.89 -16.42
CA ARG A 195 -11.66 42.96 -15.98
C ARG A 195 -12.10 44.27 -16.59
N ARG A 196 -12.41 45.25 -15.75
CA ARG A 196 -12.77 46.60 -16.20
C ARG A 196 -11.56 47.29 -16.84
N ARG A 197 -11.83 48.05 -17.90
CA ARG A 197 -10.86 48.87 -18.63
C ARG A 197 -11.22 50.33 -18.45
N TYR A 198 -10.22 51.15 -18.24
CA TYR A 198 -10.38 52.59 -18.01
C TYR A 198 -9.57 53.34 -19.04
N ARG A 199 -10.18 54.34 -19.68
CA ARG A 199 -9.54 55.25 -20.63
C ARG A 199 -9.07 56.47 -19.87
N ARG A 200 -7.83 56.93 -20.11
CA ARG A 200 -7.33 58.15 -19.50
C ARG A 200 -8.13 59.36 -20.01
N THR A 201 -8.34 60.34 -19.14
CA THR A 201 -8.95 61.65 -19.43
C THR A 201 -7.93 62.77 -19.51
N CYS A 202 -6.69 62.54 -19.06
CA CYS A 202 -5.59 63.49 -19.09
C CYS A 202 -4.71 63.35 -20.34
N ARG A 203 -3.83 64.34 -20.59
CA ARG A 203 -2.82 64.32 -21.68
C ARG A 203 -1.40 64.09 -21.18
N CYS A 204 -1.22 63.54 -19.96
CA CYS A 204 0.11 63.34 -19.35
C CYS A 204 0.98 62.40 -20.21
N PRO A 205 2.19 62.81 -20.60
CA PRO A 205 3.12 61.93 -21.31
C PRO A 205 3.57 60.81 -20.36
N GLY A 206 3.70 59.60 -20.83
CA GLY A 206 4.11 58.46 -20.01
C GLY A 206 2.97 57.68 -19.34
N THR A 207 1.73 58.19 -19.36
CA THR A 207 0.57 57.47 -18.84
C THR A 207 -0.09 56.62 -19.94
N PRO A 208 -0.30 55.30 -19.76
CA PRO A 208 -0.98 54.47 -20.74
C PRO A 208 -2.37 55.00 -21.11
N GLY A 209 -2.74 54.99 -22.38
CA GLY A 209 -4.04 55.47 -22.85
C GLY A 209 -5.22 54.65 -22.32
N ILE A 210 -5.00 53.37 -22.03
CA ILE A 210 -5.97 52.46 -21.45
C ILE A 210 -5.31 51.67 -20.31
N LEU A 211 -5.93 51.64 -19.15
CA LEU A 211 -5.60 50.82 -18.02
C LEU A 211 -6.63 49.69 -17.89
N SER A 212 -6.17 48.49 -17.66
CA SER A 212 -7.03 47.33 -17.34
C SER A 212 -6.73 46.88 -15.93
N ALA A 213 -7.74 46.44 -15.20
CA ALA A 213 -7.54 45.79 -13.91
C ALA A 213 -6.56 44.60 -14.06
N PRO A 214 -5.67 44.38 -13.07
CA PRO A 214 -4.71 43.28 -13.15
C PRO A 214 -5.42 41.93 -13.30
N PRO A 215 -4.82 40.95 -14.00
CA PRO A 215 -5.36 39.62 -14.05
C PRO A 215 -5.29 38.95 -12.67
N PRO A 216 -6.22 38.04 -12.34
CA PRO A 216 -6.09 37.27 -11.12
C PRO A 216 -4.85 36.36 -11.17
N ALA A 217 -4.33 36.04 -10.01
CA ALA A 217 -3.26 35.09 -9.84
C ALA A 217 -3.63 33.72 -10.47
N ARG A 218 -2.67 33.06 -11.08
CA ARG A 218 -2.85 31.76 -11.72
C ARG A 218 -1.73 30.82 -11.31
N LEU A 219 -2.09 29.59 -10.99
CA LEU A 219 -1.14 28.55 -10.60
C LEU A 219 -0.20 28.15 -11.75
N ILE A 220 -0.72 28.10 -12.96
CA ILE A 220 0.07 27.87 -14.18
C ILE A 220 -0.11 29.10 -15.08
N ALA A 221 0.99 29.74 -15.44
CA ALA A 221 1.00 30.92 -16.29
C ALA A 221 0.25 30.63 -17.61
N ARG A 222 -0.66 31.53 -17.98
CA ARG A 222 -1.54 31.39 -19.16
C ARG A 222 -2.47 30.16 -19.15
N GLY A 223 -2.46 29.36 -18.06
CA GLY A 223 -3.36 28.22 -17.90
C GLY A 223 -4.83 28.65 -17.81
N LYS A 224 -5.74 27.82 -18.33
CA LYS A 224 -7.19 28.07 -18.21
C LYS A 224 -7.82 27.36 -17.01
N TYR A 225 -7.10 26.47 -16.34
CA TYR A 225 -7.60 25.65 -15.25
C TYR A 225 -7.29 26.29 -13.90
N GLY A 226 -8.32 26.36 -13.05
CA GLY A 226 -8.20 26.89 -11.69
C GLY A 226 -7.50 25.92 -10.74
N VAL A 227 -7.11 26.41 -9.56
CA VAL A 227 -6.46 25.60 -8.51
C VAL A 227 -7.29 24.36 -8.16
N SER A 228 -8.61 24.47 -8.08
CA SER A 228 -9.50 23.38 -7.73
C SER A 228 -9.39 22.14 -8.65
N ILE A 229 -9.13 22.32 -9.93
CA ILE A 229 -8.90 21.22 -10.89
C ILE A 229 -7.64 20.42 -10.50
N TRP A 230 -6.56 21.13 -10.17
CA TRP A 230 -5.30 20.51 -9.78
C TRP A 230 -5.38 19.83 -8.41
N VAL A 231 -6.06 20.45 -7.45
CA VAL A 231 -6.35 19.84 -6.14
C VAL A 231 -7.15 18.55 -6.32
N HIS A 232 -8.22 18.59 -7.10
CA HIS A 232 -9.04 17.41 -7.36
C HIS A 232 -8.22 16.29 -8.01
N LEU A 233 -7.41 16.62 -9.03
CA LEU A 233 -6.53 15.68 -9.71
C LEU A 233 -5.53 15.02 -8.75
N LEU A 234 -4.80 15.84 -7.97
CA LEU A 234 -3.75 15.34 -7.07
C LEU A 234 -4.33 14.43 -5.98
N LEU A 235 -5.47 14.81 -5.41
CA LEU A 235 -6.16 13.97 -4.41
C LEU A 235 -6.72 12.68 -5.02
N SER A 236 -7.42 12.78 -6.16
CA SER A 236 -7.98 11.61 -6.83
C SER A 236 -6.91 10.60 -7.18
N LYS A 237 -5.76 11.07 -7.69
CA LYS A 237 -4.65 10.19 -8.07
C LYS A 237 -3.90 9.62 -6.86
N PHE A 238 -3.49 10.47 -5.92
CA PHE A 238 -2.53 10.07 -4.88
C PHE A 238 -3.16 9.72 -3.53
N SER A 239 -4.34 10.26 -3.20
CA SER A 239 -5.09 9.85 -2.01
C SER A 239 -6.05 8.71 -2.26
N TYR A 240 -6.72 8.71 -3.42
CA TYR A 240 -7.80 7.76 -3.73
C TYR A 240 -7.39 6.71 -4.77
N GLY A 241 -6.14 6.79 -5.28
CA GLY A 241 -5.60 5.82 -6.23
C GLY A 241 -6.33 5.75 -7.56
N GLN A 242 -7.02 6.83 -7.97
CA GLN A 242 -7.77 6.87 -9.22
C GLN A 242 -6.82 7.06 -10.41
N PRO A 243 -6.88 6.18 -11.43
CA PRO A 243 -6.12 6.36 -12.66
C PRO A 243 -6.55 7.63 -13.41
N THR A 244 -5.59 8.34 -13.99
CA THR A 244 -5.86 9.61 -14.69
C THR A 244 -6.87 9.49 -15.83
N HIS A 245 -6.86 8.36 -16.57
CA HIS A 245 -7.82 8.15 -17.65
C HIS A 245 -9.26 7.97 -17.14
N ARG A 246 -9.46 7.38 -15.94
CA ARG A 246 -10.79 7.27 -15.32
C ARG A 246 -11.27 8.64 -14.84
N LEU A 247 -10.37 9.44 -14.27
CA LEU A 247 -10.67 10.81 -13.86
C LEU A 247 -11.07 11.69 -15.05
N LEU A 248 -10.35 11.57 -16.18
CA LEU A 248 -10.69 12.29 -17.40
C LEU A 248 -12.05 11.89 -17.96
N ARG A 249 -12.40 10.60 -17.86
CA ARG A 249 -13.73 10.10 -18.24
C ARG A 249 -14.81 10.68 -17.32
N ASP A 250 -14.63 10.58 -16.02
CA ASP A 250 -15.52 11.14 -15.00
C ASP A 250 -15.79 12.63 -15.26
N TRP A 251 -14.75 13.42 -15.55
CA TRP A 251 -14.92 14.83 -15.90
C TRP A 251 -15.65 15.03 -17.24
N SER A 252 -15.45 14.14 -18.21
CA SER A 252 -16.15 14.25 -19.50
C SER A 252 -17.65 13.95 -19.36
N ASP A 253 -18.04 13.14 -18.39
CA ASP A 253 -19.45 12.89 -18.07
C ASP A 253 -20.16 14.15 -17.51
N TYR A 254 -19.37 15.15 -17.06
CA TYR A 254 -19.80 16.49 -16.67
C TYR A 254 -19.44 17.59 -17.71
N ASP A 255 -19.28 17.23 -18.98
CA ASP A 255 -18.91 18.12 -20.09
C ASP A 255 -17.56 18.85 -19.94
N LEU A 256 -16.70 18.42 -19.00
CA LEU A 256 -15.34 18.95 -18.85
C LEU A 256 -14.31 18.07 -19.55
N THR A 257 -13.97 18.41 -20.78
CA THR A 257 -12.98 17.66 -21.56
C THR A 257 -11.58 18.25 -21.43
N LEU A 258 -10.65 17.42 -20.97
CA LEU A 258 -9.21 17.71 -20.92
C LEU A 258 -8.44 16.64 -21.69
N SER A 259 -7.38 17.06 -22.40
CA SER A 259 -6.47 16.10 -23.02
C SER A 259 -5.51 15.51 -21.98
N PRO A 260 -5.12 14.23 -22.13
CA PRO A 260 -4.09 13.61 -21.27
C PRO A 260 -2.77 14.40 -21.26
N GLY A 261 -2.38 14.99 -22.39
CA GLY A 261 -1.19 15.82 -22.52
C GLY A 261 -1.25 17.08 -21.66
N THR A 262 -2.40 17.78 -21.66
CA THR A 262 -2.63 18.96 -20.80
C THR A 262 -2.50 18.59 -19.33
N LEU A 263 -3.09 17.48 -18.93
CA LEU A 263 -3.05 17.00 -17.56
C LEU A 263 -1.61 16.65 -17.13
N THR A 264 -0.89 15.90 -17.96
CA THR A 264 0.51 15.51 -17.68
C THR A 264 1.44 16.73 -17.67
N GLY A 265 1.29 17.63 -18.63
CA GLY A 265 2.06 18.88 -18.67
C GLY A 265 1.82 19.74 -17.43
N GLY A 266 0.57 19.84 -16.97
CA GLY A 266 0.24 20.54 -15.74
C GLY A 266 0.85 19.91 -14.50
N LEU A 267 0.75 18.58 -14.34
CA LEU A 267 1.42 17.87 -13.24
C LEU A 267 2.93 18.10 -13.23
N ARG A 268 3.56 18.11 -14.40
CA ARG A 268 5.00 18.39 -14.52
C ARG A 268 5.34 19.83 -14.11
N ALA A 269 4.48 20.79 -14.45
CA ALA A 269 4.66 22.19 -14.05
C ALA A 269 4.44 22.40 -12.54
N LEU A 270 3.62 21.59 -11.90
CA LEU A 270 3.37 21.68 -10.46
C LEU A 270 4.43 20.96 -9.61
N ALA A 271 5.13 19.98 -10.14
CA ALA A 271 6.06 19.16 -9.35
C ALA A 271 7.10 20.02 -8.58
N PRO A 272 7.78 21.03 -9.17
CA PRO A 272 8.76 21.84 -8.47
C PRO A 272 8.16 22.66 -7.32
N LEU A 273 6.86 22.95 -7.34
CA LEU A 273 6.21 23.69 -6.27
C LEU A 273 6.25 22.95 -4.93
N PHE A 274 6.38 21.64 -4.95
CA PHE A 274 6.36 20.81 -3.73
C PHE A 274 7.76 20.50 -3.19
N GLU A 275 8.84 20.80 -3.93
CA GLU A 275 10.22 20.53 -3.51
C GLU A 275 10.57 21.15 -2.14
N PRO A 276 10.25 22.42 -1.84
CA PRO A 276 10.57 23.00 -0.53
C PRO A 276 9.80 22.37 0.63
N LEU A 277 8.59 21.85 0.38
CA LEU A 277 7.84 21.09 1.38
C LEU A 277 8.44 19.71 1.61
N GLU A 278 8.93 19.05 0.56
CA GLU A 278 9.62 17.77 0.65
C GLU A 278 10.92 17.90 1.45
N ASP A 279 11.71 18.95 1.18
CA ASP A 279 12.93 19.25 1.94
C ASP A 279 12.62 19.51 3.43
N ALA A 280 11.53 20.24 3.72
CA ALA A 280 11.08 20.48 5.09
C ALA A 280 10.65 19.17 5.79
N LEU A 281 9.95 18.26 5.09
CA LEU A 281 9.62 16.94 5.62
C LEU A 281 10.88 16.14 5.96
N ARG A 282 11.87 16.11 5.06
CA ARG A 282 13.14 15.42 5.25
C ARG A 282 13.92 15.99 6.44
N CYS A 283 14.04 17.30 6.53
CA CYS A 283 14.69 17.98 7.66
C CYS A 283 13.99 17.62 8.99
N ARG A 284 12.67 17.64 9.01
CA ARG A 284 11.89 17.26 10.20
C ARG A 284 12.09 15.80 10.56
N LEU A 285 12.03 14.89 9.60
CA LEU A 285 12.31 13.46 9.78
C LEU A 285 13.67 13.23 10.43
N GLN A 286 14.70 13.93 9.97
CA GLN A 286 16.07 13.82 10.45
C GLN A 286 16.28 14.42 11.84
N SER A 287 15.40 15.33 12.28
CA SER A 287 15.44 15.90 13.64
C SER A 287 14.82 14.99 14.70
N GLU A 288 14.15 13.92 14.29
CA GLU A 288 13.53 12.95 15.20
C GLU A 288 14.44 11.74 15.41
N ASN A 289 14.11 10.88 16.36
CA ASN A 289 14.98 9.80 16.82
C ASN A 289 14.33 8.41 16.76
N ARG A 290 13.15 8.29 16.19
CA ARG A 290 12.42 7.02 16.03
C ARG A 290 11.72 6.97 14.68
N TRP A 291 11.99 5.91 13.94
CA TRP A 291 11.45 5.75 12.58
C TRP A 291 10.97 4.32 12.35
N HIS A 292 9.80 4.19 11.78
CA HIS A 292 9.37 2.98 11.11
C HIS A 292 9.83 3.02 9.66
N ALA A 293 10.45 1.98 9.16
CA ALA A 293 10.93 1.92 7.79
C ALA A 293 10.51 0.63 7.10
N ASP A 294 10.09 0.77 5.85
CA ASP A 294 9.72 -0.36 4.98
C ASP A 294 9.90 0.04 3.51
N GLU A 295 9.94 -0.92 2.58
CA GLU A 295 10.04 -0.64 1.16
C GLU A 295 9.17 -1.60 0.33
N THR A 296 8.56 -1.06 -0.72
CA THR A 296 7.79 -1.83 -1.69
C THR A 296 8.28 -1.60 -3.11
N ARG A 297 7.95 -2.52 -4.00
CA ARG A 297 8.25 -2.37 -5.43
C ARG A 297 7.36 -1.29 -6.03
N TRP A 298 7.96 -0.46 -6.89
CA TRP A 298 7.25 0.50 -7.73
C TRP A 298 7.72 0.35 -9.17
N MET A 299 6.85 0.60 -10.14
CA MET A 299 7.23 0.52 -11.55
C MET A 299 7.43 1.93 -12.10
N VAL A 300 8.56 2.16 -12.77
CA VAL A 300 8.82 3.39 -13.53
C VAL A 300 9.09 2.98 -14.98
N PHE A 301 8.15 3.29 -15.86
CA PHE A 301 8.17 2.88 -17.27
C PHE A 301 8.99 3.84 -18.14
N ALA A 302 10.18 4.20 -17.65
CA ALA A 302 11.14 5.01 -18.37
C ALA A 302 12.47 4.26 -18.45
N GLU A 303 13.17 4.45 -19.53
CA GLU A 303 14.56 4.00 -19.66
C GLU A 303 15.44 4.83 -18.72
N THR A 304 16.32 4.17 -18.01
CA THR A 304 17.25 4.77 -17.07
C THR A 304 18.63 4.20 -17.35
N GLU A 305 19.61 5.07 -17.56
CA GLU A 305 20.98 4.67 -17.83
C GLU A 305 21.52 3.75 -16.73
N GLY A 306 22.16 2.67 -17.12
CA GLY A 306 22.71 1.68 -16.20
C GLY A 306 21.70 0.77 -15.51
N LYS A 307 20.38 0.86 -15.83
CA LYS A 307 19.33 0.06 -15.22
C LYS A 307 18.62 -0.82 -16.23
N ILE A 308 18.56 -2.13 -15.95
CA ILE A 308 17.77 -3.09 -16.71
C ILE A 308 16.38 -3.23 -16.09
N GLY A 309 15.32 -2.96 -16.88
CA GLY A 309 13.92 -3.09 -16.49
C GLY A 309 13.37 -1.93 -15.67
N HIS A 310 12.07 -2.00 -15.39
CA HIS A 310 11.27 -0.89 -14.85
C HIS A 310 11.00 -0.99 -13.35
N ARG A 311 11.64 -1.92 -12.63
CA ARG A 311 11.42 -2.12 -11.19
C ARG A 311 12.24 -1.15 -10.38
N TRP A 312 11.57 -0.23 -9.70
CA TRP A 312 12.10 0.66 -8.69
C TRP A 312 11.57 0.27 -7.31
N TYR A 313 11.98 0.98 -6.26
CA TYR A 313 11.52 0.75 -4.89
C TYR A 313 11.05 2.06 -4.29
N LEU A 314 9.87 2.01 -3.69
CA LEU A 314 9.29 3.08 -2.92
C LEU A 314 9.52 2.75 -1.45
N TRP A 315 10.37 3.53 -0.82
CA TRP A 315 10.69 3.45 0.59
C TRP A 315 9.75 4.35 1.37
N VAL A 316 9.43 3.97 2.61
CA VAL A 316 8.71 4.81 3.56
C VAL A 316 9.52 4.91 4.84
N PHE A 317 9.57 6.11 5.38
CA PHE A 317 10.09 6.44 6.70
C PHE A 317 8.99 7.19 7.45
N HIS A 318 8.49 6.60 8.53
CA HIS A 318 7.45 7.18 9.36
C HIS A 318 8.03 7.48 10.74
N SER A 319 8.07 8.73 11.10
CA SER A 319 8.45 9.23 12.40
C SER A 319 7.22 9.71 13.19
N GLU A 320 7.40 10.33 14.33
CA GLU A 320 6.28 10.83 15.14
C GLU A 320 5.43 11.87 14.40
N SER A 321 6.06 12.73 13.62
CA SER A 321 5.39 13.86 12.98
C SER A 321 5.38 13.84 11.46
N VAL A 322 6.10 12.91 10.81
CA VAL A 322 6.29 12.90 9.35
C VAL A 322 6.19 11.49 8.80
N ILE A 323 5.54 11.38 7.65
CA ILE A 323 5.60 10.20 6.78
C ILE A 323 6.28 10.63 5.48
N HIS A 324 7.48 10.09 5.22
CA HIS A 324 8.28 10.46 4.07
C HIS A 324 8.50 9.26 3.14
N PHE A 325 8.14 9.40 1.88
CA PHE A 325 8.36 8.39 0.84
C PHE A 325 9.50 8.81 -0.07
N VAL A 326 10.36 7.86 -0.39
CA VAL A 326 11.49 8.04 -1.30
C VAL A 326 11.42 7.01 -2.41
N LEU A 327 11.52 7.44 -3.65
CA LEU A 327 11.56 6.55 -4.81
C LEU A 327 12.99 6.40 -5.33
N ASP A 328 13.50 5.17 -5.30
CA ASP A 328 14.87 4.87 -5.75
C ASP A 328 14.87 3.73 -6.78
N PRO A 329 15.74 3.78 -7.81
CA PRO A 329 15.89 2.71 -8.79
C PRO A 329 16.39 1.40 -8.18
N THR A 330 16.98 1.44 -6.99
CA THR A 330 17.61 0.29 -6.34
C THR A 330 16.96 -0.02 -4.98
N ARG A 331 17.13 -1.26 -4.51
CA ARG A 331 16.87 -1.62 -3.12
C ARG A 331 18.16 -1.52 -2.29
N SER A 332 18.91 -0.43 -2.47
CA SER A 332 20.21 -0.26 -1.84
C SER A 332 20.10 0.28 -0.42
N ALA A 333 21.03 -0.13 0.44
CA ALA A 333 21.21 0.47 1.76
C ALA A 333 21.57 1.97 1.73
N GLN A 334 21.98 2.48 0.57
CA GLN A 334 22.29 3.91 0.41
C GLN A 334 21.06 4.80 0.63
N VAL A 335 19.86 4.29 0.30
CA VAL A 335 18.62 5.07 0.50
C VAL A 335 18.40 5.38 1.99
N PRO A 336 18.25 4.39 2.91
CA PRO A 336 18.07 4.70 4.32
C PRO A 336 19.29 5.40 4.94
N ILE A 337 20.52 5.20 4.42
CA ILE A 337 21.70 5.94 4.86
C ILE A 337 21.57 7.42 4.51
N ALA A 338 21.22 7.75 3.26
CA ALA A 338 21.06 9.12 2.81
C ALA A 338 19.93 9.84 3.57
N GLU A 339 18.83 9.14 3.85
CA GLU A 339 17.69 9.72 4.55
C GLU A 339 17.97 10.00 6.03
N LEU A 340 18.78 9.18 6.69
CA LEU A 340 19.02 9.29 8.13
C LEU A 340 20.44 9.78 8.48
N SER A 341 21.28 10.08 7.50
CA SER A 341 22.69 10.48 7.75
C SER A 341 22.85 11.78 8.53
N ALA A 342 21.91 12.71 8.45
CA ALA A 342 21.94 13.97 9.18
C ALA A 342 21.25 13.90 10.55
N SER A 343 20.68 12.73 10.94
CA SER A 343 20.08 12.54 12.25
C SER A 343 21.16 12.40 13.34
N GLN A 344 20.80 12.77 14.58
CA GLN A 344 21.66 12.57 15.75
C GLN A 344 21.73 11.11 16.21
N GLY A 345 21.04 10.20 15.52
CA GLY A 345 20.87 8.80 15.88
C GLY A 345 19.50 8.50 16.46
N GLY A 346 19.20 7.22 16.69
CA GLY A 346 17.91 6.80 17.21
C GLY A 346 17.57 5.35 16.87
N ILE A 347 16.28 5.02 16.85
CA ILE A 347 15.79 3.65 16.68
C ILE A 347 15.02 3.53 15.37
N VAL A 348 15.44 2.58 14.53
CA VAL A 348 14.72 2.21 13.30
C VAL A 348 13.97 0.90 13.50
N ILE A 349 12.65 0.97 13.45
CA ILE A 349 11.75 -0.19 13.49
C ILE A 349 11.57 -0.68 12.05
N CYS A 350 12.01 -1.91 11.77
CA CYS A 350 12.05 -2.42 10.40
C CYS A 350 11.96 -3.96 10.36
N ASP A 351 11.94 -4.49 9.14
CA ASP A 351 12.16 -5.92 8.92
C ASP A 351 13.65 -6.29 9.08
N ARG A 352 13.99 -7.56 8.83
CA ARG A 352 15.37 -8.07 8.95
C ARG A 352 16.19 -7.89 7.66
N TYR A 353 15.81 -6.98 6.78
CA TYR A 353 16.53 -6.73 5.54
C TYR A 353 17.97 -6.26 5.79
N SER A 354 18.89 -6.74 4.94
CA SER A 354 20.34 -6.47 5.10
C SER A 354 20.71 -4.99 4.91
N GLY A 355 19.86 -4.24 4.20
CA GLY A 355 20.04 -2.80 4.00
C GLY A 355 20.02 -2.02 5.29
N TYR A 356 19.07 -2.31 6.20
CA TYR A 356 19.00 -1.67 7.52
C TYR A 356 20.18 -2.05 8.42
N LYS A 357 20.65 -3.31 8.34
CA LYS A 357 21.86 -3.72 9.10
C LYS A 357 23.12 -2.98 8.62
N LYS A 358 23.21 -2.69 7.31
CA LYS A 358 24.29 -1.88 6.75
C LYS A 358 24.16 -0.42 7.19
N LEU A 359 22.93 0.13 7.22
CA LEU A 359 22.65 1.47 7.77
C LEU A 359 23.21 1.60 9.20
N ALA A 360 22.77 0.72 10.13
CA ALA A 360 23.18 0.76 11.52
C ALA A 360 24.71 0.64 11.69
N ARG A 361 25.35 -0.22 10.89
CA ARG A 361 26.82 -0.37 10.92
C ARG A 361 27.55 0.89 10.44
N ILE A 362 27.02 1.58 9.42
CA ILE A 362 27.69 2.76 8.83
C ILE A 362 27.50 3.99 9.72
N LEU A 363 26.28 4.24 10.18
CA LEU A 363 25.99 5.41 11.00
C LEU A 363 26.42 5.23 12.45
N GLY A 364 26.45 3.99 12.97
CA GLY A 364 26.90 3.69 14.34
C GLY A 364 25.99 4.18 15.46
N THR A 365 25.16 5.17 15.20
CA THR A 365 24.22 5.81 16.15
C THR A 365 22.80 5.26 16.03
N ILE A 366 22.56 4.34 15.11
CA ILE A 366 21.24 3.76 14.83
C ILE A 366 21.12 2.39 15.50
N LEU A 367 20.11 2.24 16.35
CA LEU A 367 19.66 0.97 16.90
C LEU A 367 18.54 0.39 16.03
N LEU A 368 18.60 -0.91 15.72
CA LEU A 368 17.54 -1.58 14.94
C LEU A 368 16.59 -2.33 15.85
N ALA A 369 15.31 -2.03 15.75
CA ALA A 369 14.23 -2.79 16.35
C ALA A 369 13.54 -3.65 15.26
N PHE A 370 13.65 -4.98 15.38
CA PHE A 370 13.08 -5.88 14.37
C PHE A 370 11.65 -6.26 14.69
N CYS A 371 10.84 -6.31 13.65
CA CYS A 371 9.42 -6.61 13.69
C CYS A 371 9.14 -8.06 14.11
N TRP A 372 8.42 -8.28 15.22
CA TRP A 372 7.97 -9.58 15.68
C TRP A 372 6.93 -10.23 14.76
N ALA A 373 6.14 -9.45 14.03
CA ALA A 373 5.19 -10.01 13.07
C ALA A 373 5.89 -10.80 11.96
N HIS A 374 7.08 -10.35 11.52
CA HIS A 374 7.90 -11.11 10.58
C HIS A 374 8.50 -12.38 11.19
N GLN A 375 8.93 -12.33 12.45
CA GLN A 375 9.40 -13.53 13.16
C GLN A 375 8.26 -14.54 13.36
N ARG A 376 7.07 -14.07 13.70
CA ARG A 376 5.86 -14.91 13.80
C ARG A 376 5.50 -15.54 12.46
N ARG A 377 5.62 -14.80 11.36
CA ARG A 377 5.36 -15.31 10.00
C ARG A 377 6.29 -16.47 9.64
N ASP A 378 7.58 -16.42 10.01
CA ASP A 378 8.51 -17.52 9.75
C ASP A 378 8.04 -18.83 10.39
N PHE A 379 7.49 -18.81 11.60
CA PHE A 379 6.95 -20.00 12.26
C PHE A 379 5.65 -20.49 11.58
N ILE A 380 4.78 -19.58 11.15
CA ILE A 380 3.56 -19.93 10.42
C ILE A 380 3.90 -20.56 9.05
N GLU A 381 4.85 -19.98 8.32
CA GLU A 381 5.32 -20.54 7.05
C GLU A 381 5.96 -21.92 7.25
N LEU A 382 6.71 -22.10 8.33
CA LEU A 382 7.26 -23.40 8.68
C LEU A 382 6.15 -24.43 8.98
N ALA A 383 5.14 -24.05 9.77
CA ALA A 383 4.00 -24.92 10.08
C ALA A 383 3.25 -25.35 8.81
N ASN A 384 3.10 -24.45 7.85
CA ASN A 384 2.44 -24.72 6.57
C ASN A 384 3.29 -25.61 5.65
N ALA A 385 4.62 -25.40 5.64
CA ALA A 385 5.53 -26.12 4.77
C ALA A 385 5.88 -27.53 5.32
N HIS A 386 5.80 -27.73 6.64
CA HIS A 386 6.22 -28.93 7.34
C HIS A 386 5.16 -29.38 8.34
N PRO A 387 4.12 -30.13 7.91
CA PRO A 387 3.01 -30.55 8.78
C PRO A 387 3.46 -31.26 10.06
N GLU A 388 4.56 -31.99 10.00
CA GLU A 388 5.16 -32.68 11.15
C GLU A 388 5.82 -31.75 12.18
N LEU A 389 6.03 -30.49 11.84
CA LEU A 389 6.53 -29.45 12.72
C LEU A 389 5.43 -28.44 13.12
N SER A 390 4.19 -28.64 12.65
CA SER A 390 3.12 -27.66 12.81
C SER A 390 2.82 -27.37 14.28
N GLU A 391 2.65 -28.38 15.12
CA GLU A 391 2.38 -28.23 16.54
C GLU A 391 3.52 -27.44 17.24
N TRP A 392 4.76 -27.84 16.98
CA TRP A 392 5.94 -27.17 17.51
C TRP A 392 6.01 -25.71 17.05
N ALA A 393 5.81 -25.44 15.76
CA ALA A 393 5.88 -24.08 15.23
C ALA A 393 4.74 -23.19 15.78
N LEU A 394 3.51 -23.72 15.90
CA LEU A 394 2.39 -23.00 16.48
C LEU A 394 2.59 -22.71 17.97
N SER A 395 3.25 -23.58 18.73
CA SER A 395 3.60 -23.29 20.12
C SER A 395 4.53 -22.07 20.25
N TRP A 396 5.42 -21.85 19.29
CA TRP A 396 6.21 -20.61 19.22
C TRP A 396 5.38 -19.39 18.84
N VAL A 397 4.39 -19.53 17.95
CA VAL A 397 3.43 -18.47 17.62
C VAL A 397 2.64 -18.04 18.86
N GLU A 398 2.20 -18.98 19.70
CA GLU A 398 1.51 -18.73 20.96
C GLU A 398 2.41 -17.98 21.95
N ARG A 399 3.65 -18.40 22.14
CA ARG A 399 4.63 -17.71 22.99
C ARG A 399 4.90 -16.27 22.54
N ILE A 400 4.96 -16.03 21.22
CA ILE A 400 5.07 -14.67 20.69
C ILE A 400 3.81 -13.88 21.02
N GLY A 401 2.60 -14.49 20.89
CA GLY A 401 1.34 -13.89 21.30
C GLY A 401 1.31 -13.48 22.77
N GLU A 402 1.85 -14.32 23.67
CA GLU A 402 1.98 -14.00 25.09
C GLU A 402 2.88 -12.78 25.34
N LEU A 403 3.97 -12.62 24.57
CA LEU A 403 4.82 -11.42 24.70
C LEU A 403 4.04 -10.14 24.35
N TYR A 404 3.20 -10.16 23.32
CA TYR A 404 2.34 -9.00 23.00
C TYR A 404 1.40 -8.69 24.15
N LEU A 405 0.72 -9.70 24.70
CA LEU A 405 -0.20 -9.51 25.84
C LEU A 405 0.51 -8.95 27.08
N LEU A 406 1.71 -9.46 27.41
CA LEU A 406 2.50 -8.97 28.53
C LEU A 406 2.97 -7.54 28.32
N ASN A 407 3.41 -7.21 27.10
CA ASN A 407 3.82 -5.85 26.76
C ASN A 407 2.64 -4.87 26.81
N ASP A 408 1.48 -5.23 26.25
CA ASP A 408 0.28 -4.40 26.32
C ASP A 408 -0.16 -4.17 27.76
N ALA A 409 -0.13 -5.21 28.60
CA ALA A 409 -0.45 -5.09 30.03
C ALA A 409 0.56 -4.20 30.78
N ARG A 410 1.84 -4.22 30.40
CA ARG A 410 2.89 -3.32 30.92
C ARG A 410 2.60 -1.87 30.52
N LEU A 411 2.33 -1.64 29.23
CA LEU A 411 2.09 -0.29 28.69
C LEU A 411 0.81 0.34 29.27
N ALA A 412 -0.21 -0.46 29.55
CA ALA A 412 -1.46 0.01 30.16
C ALA A 412 -1.29 0.63 31.56
N VAL A 413 -0.24 0.22 32.28
CA VAL A 413 0.05 0.72 33.64
C VAL A 413 1.25 1.66 33.68
N ARG A 414 1.63 2.24 32.56
CA ARG A 414 2.86 3.07 32.42
C ARG A 414 2.91 4.25 33.41
N ALA A 415 1.75 4.77 33.80
CA ALA A 415 1.65 5.89 34.73
C ALA A 415 1.80 5.49 36.22
N ASP A 416 1.74 4.19 36.54
CA ASP A 416 1.86 3.67 37.92
C ASP A 416 3.23 2.99 38.09
N PRO A 417 4.20 3.60 38.78
CA PRO A 417 5.55 3.04 38.89
C PRO A 417 5.63 1.66 39.56
N VAL A 418 4.72 1.36 40.51
CA VAL A 418 4.73 0.08 41.23
C VAL A 418 4.19 -1.04 40.35
N GLN A 419 3.07 -0.82 39.74
CA GLN A 419 2.50 -1.78 38.79
C GLN A 419 3.40 -1.94 37.56
N TRP A 420 3.99 -0.84 37.07
CA TRP A 420 4.95 -0.88 36.00
C TRP A 420 6.12 -1.81 36.30
N ALA A 421 6.79 -1.65 37.45
CA ALA A 421 7.94 -2.48 37.82
C ALA A 421 7.57 -3.97 37.85
N ALA A 422 6.43 -4.33 38.43
CA ALA A 422 5.98 -5.72 38.51
C ALA A 422 5.67 -6.31 37.11
N ARG A 423 5.08 -5.52 36.21
CA ARG A 423 4.76 -5.97 34.84
C ARG A 423 6.02 -6.03 33.96
N ASP A 424 6.94 -5.11 34.14
CA ASP A 424 8.22 -5.09 33.44
C ASP A 424 9.09 -6.29 33.82
N ASP A 425 9.18 -6.63 35.12
CA ASP A 425 9.86 -7.82 35.59
C ASP A 425 9.25 -9.10 34.98
N GLY A 426 7.94 -9.22 34.97
CA GLY A 426 7.25 -10.36 34.35
C GLY A 426 7.55 -10.49 32.85
N LEU A 427 7.58 -9.39 32.12
CA LEU A 427 7.95 -9.38 30.70
C LEU A 427 9.41 -9.79 30.50
N ARG A 428 10.35 -9.23 31.30
CA ARG A 428 11.79 -9.56 31.22
C ARG A 428 12.04 -11.05 31.52
N GLN A 429 11.37 -11.60 32.54
CA GLN A 429 11.44 -13.02 32.84
C GLN A 429 10.95 -13.87 31.68
N ARG A 430 9.83 -13.49 31.05
CA ARG A 430 9.31 -14.23 29.89
C ARG A 430 10.25 -14.17 28.68
N VAL A 431 10.85 -13.02 28.41
CA VAL A 431 11.86 -12.85 27.35
C VAL A 431 13.09 -13.74 27.62
N ALA A 432 13.56 -13.79 28.86
CA ALA A 432 14.69 -14.64 29.27
C ALA A 432 14.35 -16.14 29.14
N GLN A 433 13.14 -16.56 29.55
CA GLN A 433 12.66 -17.93 29.36
C GLN A 433 12.61 -18.33 27.88
N MET A 434 12.10 -17.45 27.02
CA MET A 434 12.07 -17.69 25.57
C MET A 434 13.47 -17.80 24.98
N ALA A 435 14.42 -17.00 25.44
CA ALA A 435 15.82 -17.10 25.01
C ALA A 435 16.44 -18.46 25.42
N SER A 436 16.26 -18.87 26.68
CA SER A 436 16.75 -20.16 27.18
C SER A 436 16.13 -21.33 26.45
N GLN A 437 14.83 -21.30 26.23
CA GLN A 437 14.11 -22.35 25.50
C GLN A 437 14.59 -22.44 24.04
N ARG A 438 14.76 -21.31 23.36
CA ARG A 438 15.32 -21.26 22.01
C ARG A 438 16.68 -21.96 21.95
N GLU A 439 17.58 -21.70 22.89
CA GLU A 439 18.90 -22.32 22.93
C GLU A 439 18.81 -23.82 23.20
N ALA A 440 17.98 -24.25 24.17
CA ALA A 440 17.76 -25.67 24.47
C ALA A 440 17.20 -26.44 23.28
N GLU A 441 16.18 -25.90 22.62
CA GLU A 441 15.58 -26.53 21.44
C GLU A 441 16.55 -26.55 20.24
N ARG A 442 17.35 -25.50 20.06
CA ARG A 442 18.35 -25.43 18.99
C ARG A 442 19.48 -26.46 19.20
N ALA A 443 19.86 -26.72 20.45
CA ALA A 443 20.85 -27.72 20.81
C ALA A 443 20.32 -29.15 20.67
N ASN A 444 19.02 -29.36 20.62
CA ASN A 444 18.42 -30.69 20.51
C ASN A 444 18.77 -31.33 19.15
N PRO A 445 19.49 -32.46 19.11
CA PRO A 445 19.84 -33.15 17.87
C PRO A 445 18.62 -33.66 17.10
N ALA A 446 17.54 -34.01 17.80
CA ALA A 446 16.31 -34.52 17.21
C ALA A 446 15.48 -33.44 16.48
N LEU A 447 15.73 -32.15 16.74
CA LEU A 447 15.01 -31.09 16.06
C LEU A 447 15.42 -31.03 14.58
N LYS A 448 14.44 -31.05 13.70
CA LYS A 448 14.65 -31.03 12.23
C LYS A 448 15.32 -29.73 11.76
N ALA A 449 16.11 -29.82 10.69
CA ALA A 449 16.88 -28.70 10.14
C ALA A 449 16.06 -27.45 9.80
N PRO A 450 14.83 -27.50 9.23
CA PRO A 450 14.01 -26.34 8.99
C PRO A 450 13.66 -25.57 10.27
N ALA A 451 13.31 -26.26 11.35
CA ALA A 451 13.03 -25.66 12.65
C ALA A 451 14.28 -24.99 13.25
N LYS A 452 15.44 -25.69 13.20
CA LYS A 452 16.73 -25.10 13.62
C LYS A 452 17.07 -23.82 12.89
N LYS A 453 16.78 -23.74 11.57
CA LYS A 453 17.01 -22.54 10.76
C LYS A 453 16.18 -21.36 11.24
N VAL A 454 14.90 -21.56 11.59
CA VAL A 454 14.04 -20.48 12.13
C VAL A 454 14.56 -20.00 13.50
N LEU A 455 14.92 -20.92 14.41
CA LEU A 455 15.50 -20.56 15.71
C LEU A 455 16.84 -19.85 15.57
N GLN A 456 17.68 -20.27 14.62
CA GLN A 456 18.96 -19.61 14.33
C GLN A 456 18.74 -18.19 13.80
N SER A 457 17.74 -17.97 12.93
CA SER A 457 17.35 -16.64 12.48
C SER A 457 16.88 -15.78 13.65
N MET A 458 16.03 -16.33 14.52
CA MET A 458 15.56 -15.65 15.73
C MET A 458 16.72 -15.27 16.66
N GLN A 459 17.68 -16.17 16.90
CA GLN A 459 18.87 -15.90 17.70
C GLN A 459 19.72 -14.77 17.11
N LYS A 460 19.99 -14.83 15.81
CA LYS A 460 20.79 -13.81 15.10
C LYS A 460 20.22 -12.41 15.24
N HIS A 461 18.91 -12.30 15.40
CA HIS A 461 18.21 -11.02 15.46
C HIS A 461 17.66 -10.70 16.85
N TRP A 462 18.02 -11.50 17.88
CA TRP A 462 17.43 -11.42 19.20
C TRP A 462 17.56 -10.03 19.84
N SER A 463 18.74 -9.43 19.79
CA SER A 463 18.97 -8.08 20.34
C SER A 463 18.02 -7.03 19.73
N GLY A 464 17.82 -7.07 18.42
CA GLY A 464 16.86 -6.17 17.76
C GLY A 464 15.40 -6.54 18.02
N LEU A 465 15.07 -7.82 18.23
CA LEU A 465 13.72 -8.24 18.58
C LEU A 465 13.34 -7.84 20.01
N THR A 466 14.30 -7.62 20.90
CA THR A 466 14.06 -7.30 22.32
C THR A 466 14.27 -5.83 22.67
N VAL A 467 14.52 -4.96 21.71
CA VAL A 467 14.70 -3.51 21.92
C VAL A 467 13.52 -2.89 22.70
N PHE A 468 12.28 -3.32 22.41
CA PHE A 468 11.08 -2.83 23.07
C PHE A 468 11.06 -3.06 24.59
N VAL A 469 11.89 -3.96 25.11
CA VAL A 469 11.99 -4.24 26.56
C VAL A 469 12.60 -3.05 27.29
N ASP A 470 13.71 -2.51 26.76
CA ASP A 470 14.42 -1.37 27.32
C ASP A 470 13.91 -0.02 26.76
N HIS A 471 13.19 -0.06 25.64
CA HIS A 471 12.61 1.08 24.96
C HIS A 471 11.08 0.89 24.82
N PRO A 472 10.31 1.11 25.89
CA PRO A 472 8.86 0.86 25.89
C PRO A 472 8.05 1.77 24.94
N GLU A 473 8.66 2.82 24.41
CA GLU A 473 8.12 3.66 23.35
C GLU A 473 8.24 3.02 21.95
N VAL A 474 9.02 1.93 21.82
CA VAL A 474 9.21 1.20 20.56
C VAL A 474 8.20 0.06 20.49
N PRO A 475 7.33 0.01 19.48
CA PRO A 475 6.40 -1.10 19.33
C PRO A 475 7.12 -2.39 18.92
N MET A 476 6.49 -3.53 19.22
CA MET A 476 7.01 -4.85 18.88
C MET A 476 6.96 -5.15 17.38
N ASP A 477 6.18 -4.41 16.60
CA ASP A 477 6.02 -4.63 15.17
C ASP A 477 6.17 -3.36 14.33
N ASN A 478 6.25 -3.55 13.01
CA ASN A 478 6.37 -2.47 12.02
C ASN A 478 5.06 -2.24 11.25
N ASN A 479 3.92 -2.58 11.85
CA ASN A 479 2.61 -2.47 11.20
C ASN A 479 2.27 -1.04 10.75
N VAL A 480 2.89 -0.03 11.37
CA VAL A 480 2.75 1.38 11.00
C VAL A 480 3.24 1.60 9.56
N ALA A 481 4.50 1.28 9.26
CA ALA A 481 5.06 1.42 7.92
C ALA A 481 4.36 0.51 6.89
N GLU A 482 4.00 -0.74 7.28
CA GLU A 482 3.23 -1.64 6.41
C GLU A 482 1.85 -1.05 6.04
N ARG A 483 1.20 -0.36 6.97
CA ARG A 483 -0.09 0.30 6.76
C ARG A 483 0.06 1.50 5.84
N ASP A 484 1.12 2.28 6.00
CA ASP A 484 1.41 3.42 5.12
C ASP A 484 1.66 2.98 3.67
N GLN A 485 2.29 1.82 3.49
CA GLN A 485 2.50 1.23 2.16
C GLN A 485 1.19 0.82 1.46
N ARG A 486 0.07 0.67 2.18
CA ARG A 486 -1.21 0.24 1.56
C ARG A 486 -1.70 1.24 0.50
N THR A 487 -1.63 2.55 0.79
CA THR A 487 -2.07 3.58 -0.16
C THR A 487 -1.29 3.54 -1.48
N PRO A 488 0.06 3.58 -1.50
CA PRO A 488 0.83 3.41 -2.72
C PRO A 488 0.61 2.06 -3.40
N VAL A 489 0.49 0.97 -2.63
CA VAL A 489 0.26 -0.38 -3.20
C VAL A 489 -1.07 -0.47 -3.92
N VAL A 490 -2.15 0.10 -3.37
CA VAL A 490 -3.47 0.16 -4.04
C VAL A 490 -3.37 1.03 -5.29
N ALA A 491 -2.75 2.21 -5.19
CA ALA A 491 -2.52 3.09 -6.32
C ALA A 491 -1.75 2.37 -7.45
N ARG A 492 -0.69 1.64 -7.11
CA ARG A 492 0.07 0.82 -8.07
C ARG A 492 -0.79 -0.27 -8.71
N LYS A 493 -1.68 -0.92 -7.97
CA LYS A 493 -2.61 -1.92 -8.54
C LYS A 493 -3.57 -1.30 -9.55
N ASN A 494 -3.95 -0.04 -9.35
CA ASN A 494 -4.90 0.66 -10.21
C ASN A 494 -4.27 1.26 -11.47
N PHE A 495 -3.05 1.81 -11.39
CA PHE A 495 -2.39 2.48 -12.51
C PHE A 495 -0.94 2.02 -12.78
N TYR A 496 -0.55 0.88 -12.23
CA TYR A 496 0.70 0.13 -12.47
C TYR A 496 2.01 0.81 -12.05
N GLY A 497 2.06 2.13 -11.89
CA GLY A 497 3.27 2.87 -11.53
C GLY A 497 3.32 4.24 -12.20
N SER A 498 4.53 4.67 -12.53
CA SER A 498 4.83 5.99 -13.10
C SER A 498 5.42 5.86 -14.51
N GLY A 499 4.96 6.72 -15.44
CA GLY A 499 5.43 6.71 -16.84
C GLY A 499 6.80 7.38 -17.04
N SER A 500 7.35 8.05 -16.02
CA SER A 500 8.63 8.75 -16.05
C SER A 500 9.22 8.90 -14.66
N GLN A 501 10.51 9.22 -14.56
CA GLN A 501 11.19 9.45 -13.28
C GLN A 501 10.55 10.61 -12.50
N TRP A 502 10.33 11.77 -13.15
CA TRP A 502 9.70 12.92 -12.50
C TRP A 502 8.29 12.62 -11.97
N SER A 503 7.52 11.82 -12.70
CA SER A 503 6.16 11.45 -12.24
C SER A 503 6.19 10.44 -11.09
N GLY A 504 7.27 9.67 -10.99
CA GLY A 504 7.56 8.80 -9.86
C GLY A 504 7.98 9.59 -8.62
N ALA A 505 8.87 10.56 -8.79
CA ALA A 505 9.26 11.48 -7.72
C ALA A 505 8.03 12.24 -7.20
N LEU A 506 7.24 12.86 -8.09
CA LEU A 506 6.01 13.53 -7.70
C LEU A 506 5.04 12.60 -6.93
N ALA A 507 4.97 11.32 -7.30
CA ALA A 507 4.13 10.38 -6.56
C ALA A 507 4.63 10.16 -5.13
N ALA A 508 5.94 10.00 -4.92
CA ALA A 508 6.55 9.88 -3.60
C ALA A 508 6.31 11.14 -2.76
N THR A 509 6.57 12.32 -3.31
CA THR A 509 6.30 13.62 -2.68
C THR A 509 4.84 13.76 -2.27
N MET A 510 3.91 13.46 -3.18
CA MET A 510 2.48 13.57 -2.89
C MET A 510 2.00 12.57 -1.83
N PHE A 511 2.49 11.33 -1.83
CA PHE A 511 2.21 10.39 -0.75
C PHE A 511 2.74 10.93 0.58
N SER A 512 3.97 11.45 0.61
CA SER A 512 4.59 12.03 1.81
C SER A 512 3.73 13.18 2.39
N LEU A 513 3.42 14.16 1.57
CA LEU A 513 2.67 15.34 1.98
C LEU A 513 1.24 14.99 2.44
N LEU A 514 0.49 14.26 1.61
CA LEU A 514 -0.92 13.99 1.89
C LEU A 514 -1.09 13.05 3.11
N MET A 515 -0.18 12.09 3.29
CA MET A 515 -0.24 11.19 4.45
C MET A 515 0.25 11.88 5.73
N THR A 516 1.26 12.76 5.65
CA THR A 516 1.65 13.60 6.79
C THR A 516 0.51 14.50 7.23
N MET A 517 -0.21 15.14 6.31
CA MET A 517 -1.38 15.94 6.68
C MET A 517 -2.45 15.13 7.41
N ARG A 518 -2.70 13.90 6.95
CA ARG A 518 -3.63 12.98 7.63
C ARG A 518 -3.15 12.53 9.01
N LEU A 519 -1.84 12.30 9.17
CA LEU A 519 -1.23 11.98 10.46
C LEU A 519 -1.54 13.07 11.50
N TRP A 520 -1.55 14.32 11.08
CA TRP A 520 -1.89 15.47 11.92
C TRP A 520 -3.38 15.78 12.03
N GLY A 521 -4.26 14.98 11.41
CA GLY A 521 -5.70 15.21 11.36
C GLY A 521 -6.11 16.41 10.48
N ILE A 522 -5.20 16.92 9.66
CA ILE A 522 -5.46 18.04 8.76
C ILE A 522 -6.20 17.54 7.51
N ASN A 523 -7.21 18.26 7.05
CA ASN A 523 -7.90 17.96 5.80
C ASN A 523 -6.98 18.22 4.59
N PRO A 524 -6.54 17.19 3.86
CA PRO A 524 -5.60 17.37 2.75
C PRO A 524 -6.17 18.28 1.62
N ARG A 525 -7.48 18.32 1.44
CA ARG A 525 -8.12 19.16 0.40
C ARG A 525 -7.97 20.65 0.72
N THR A 526 -8.36 21.04 1.92
CA THR A 526 -8.27 22.44 2.35
C THR A 526 -6.83 22.90 2.43
N TRP A 527 -5.93 22.05 2.93
CA TRP A 527 -4.51 22.33 3.01
C TRP A 527 -3.88 22.51 1.61
N LEU A 528 -4.11 21.57 0.69
CA LEU A 528 -3.56 21.63 -0.66
C LEU A 528 -4.11 22.81 -1.46
N THR A 529 -5.40 23.14 -1.27
CA THR A 529 -5.99 24.33 -1.89
C THR A 529 -5.28 25.59 -1.40
N ALA A 530 -5.12 25.76 -0.09
CA ALA A 530 -4.46 26.93 0.48
C ALA A 530 -2.99 27.05 0.01
N TYR A 531 -2.26 25.94 -0.07
CA TYR A 531 -0.89 25.93 -0.56
C TYR A 531 -0.80 26.35 -2.03
N LEU A 532 -1.61 25.75 -2.90
CA LEU A 532 -1.59 26.06 -4.33
C LEU A 532 -2.13 27.46 -4.64
N ASP A 533 -3.06 27.99 -3.85
CA ASP A 533 -3.50 29.39 -3.95
C ASP A 533 -2.37 30.35 -3.54
N ALA A 534 -1.61 30.01 -2.49
CA ALA A 534 -0.43 30.79 -2.11
C ALA A 534 0.66 30.76 -3.21
N CYS A 535 0.91 29.59 -3.82
CA CYS A 535 1.81 29.49 -4.97
C CYS A 535 1.32 30.34 -6.15
N ALA A 536 0.03 30.34 -6.45
CA ALA A 536 -0.55 31.15 -7.51
C ALA A 536 -0.39 32.66 -7.21
N ALA A 537 -0.64 33.08 -5.98
CA ALA A 537 -0.44 34.45 -5.53
C ALA A 537 1.03 34.89 -5.60
N ASN A 538 1.96 33.97 -5.38
CA ASN A 538 3.42 34.18 -5.48
C ASN A 538 3.97 33.97 -6.91
N GLY A 539 3.16 34.19 -7.93
CA GLY A 539 3.63 34.14 -9.33
C GLY A 539 4.01 32.74 -9.83
N SER A 540 3.31 31.72 -9.39
CA SER A 540 3.59 30.29 -9.71
C SER A 540 4.91 29.78 -9.11
N GLN A 541 5.27 30.30 -7.95
CA GLN A 541 6.43 29.88 -7.15
C GLN A 541 5.98 29.49 -5.74
N PRO A 542 6.71 28.62 -5.04
CA PRO A 542 6.46 28.34 -3.64
C PRO A 542 6.47 29.63 -2.79
N PRO A 543 5.61 29.76 -1.77
CA PRO A 543 5.68 30.89 -0.85
C PRO A 543 7.00 30.85 -0.06
N ALA A 544 7.55 32.05 0.25
CA ALA A 544 8.79 32.15 1.01
C ALA A 544 8.67 31.63 2.45
N ASP A 545 7.52 31.87 3.08
CA ASP A 545 7.19 31.31 4.39
C ASP A 545 6.33 30.06 4.25
N LEU A 546 6.90 28.94 4.68
CA LEU A 546 6.24 27.63 4.68
C LEU A 546 5.64 27.27 6.05
N SER A 547 5.88 28.04 7.10
CA SER A 547 5.47 27.72 8.48
C SER A 547 3.98 27.44 8.59
N VAL A 548 3.14 28.18 7.86
CA VAL A 548 1.68 28.02 7.82
C VAL A 548 1.19 26.80 7.04
N PHE A 549 2.10 26.05 6.44
CA PHE A 549 1.82 24.80 5.69
C PHE A 549 2.46 23.56 6.32
N LEU A 550 3.33 23.75 7.30
CA LEU A 550 4.05 22.67 7.99
C LEU A 550 3.41 22.42 9.37
N PRO A 551 2.74 21.26 9.61
CA PRO A 551 1.95 21.04 10.82
C PRO A 551 2.69 21.30 12.13
N TRP A 552 3.97 20.98 12.18
CA TRP A 552 4.83 21.18 13.36
C TRP A 552 5.31 22.63 13.55
N ALA A 553 5.13 23.48 12.56
CA ALA A 553 5.50 24.90 12.60
C ALA A 553 4.29 25.84 12.70
N MET A 554 3.07 25.32 12.50
CA MET A 554 1.83 26.07 12.67
C MET A 554 1.65 26.46 14.14
N ASP A 555 1.10 27.67 14.39
CA ASP A 555 0.58 28.00 15.70
C ASP A 555 -0.64 27.11 16.06
N ALA A 556 -0.96 27.05 17.35
CA ALA A 556 -2.00 26.16 17.86
C ALA A 556 -3.39 26.47 17.28
N ASP A 557 -3.70 27.77 17.06
CA ASP A 557 -5.01 28.20 16.58
C ASP A 557 -5.18 27.83 15.11
N LEU A 558 -4.16 28.07 14.28
CA LEU A 558 -4.17 27.69 12.87
C LEU A 558 -4.23 26.16 12.72
N LEU A 559 -3.49 25.42 13.54
CA LEU A 559 -3.53 23.95 13.54
C LEU A 559 -4.91 23.42 13.91
N ALA A 560 -5.53 23.96 14.95
CA ALA A 560 -6.87 23.60 15.38
C ALA A 560 -7.91 23.90 14.27
N GLN A 561 -7.79 25.04 13.60
CA GLN A 561 -8.66 25.41 12.49
C GLN A 561 -8.52 24.45 11.29
N ARG A 562 -7.30 23.96 11.03
CA ARG A 562 -7.03 23.05 9.90
C ARG A 562 -7.31 21.57 10.21
N ARG A 563 -7.40 21.18 11.47
CA ARG A 563 -7.79 19.85 11.88
C ARG A 563 -9.24 19.58 11.53
N ARG A 564 -9.56 18.38 11.17
CA ARG A 564 -10.96 17.93 11.13
C ARG A 564 -11.50 17.99 12.55
N ALA A 565 -12.77 18.35 12.70
CA ALA A 565 -13.48 18.03 13.92
C ALA A 565 -13.19 16.56 14.24
N ALA A 566 -12.67 16.30 15.44
CA ALA A 566 -12.23 14.97 15.81
C ALA A 566 -13.38 14.00 15.54
N MET A 567 -13.16 13.02 14.67
CA MET A 567 -14.05 11.88 14.60
C MET A 567 -14.05 11.27 16.00
N ASP A 568 -15.22 11.15 16.57
CA ASP A 568 -15.43 10.53 17.87
C ASP A 568 -14.69 9.17 17.87
N PRO A 569 -13.80 8.89 18.85
CA PRO A 569 -13.04 7.63 18.87
C PRO A 569 -13.92 6.36 18.97
N ALA A 570 -15.24 6.53 18.98
CA ALA A 570 -16.23 5.45 18.98
C ALA A 570 -16.55 4.87 17.59
N ASP A 571 -16.08 5.47 16.49
CA ASP A 571 -16.24 4.86 15.17
C ASP A 571 -14.94 4.15 14.75
N PRO A 572 -14.80 2.84 14.99
CA PRO A 572 -13.74 2.07 14.38
C PRO A 572 -13.98 2.10 12.86
N ILE A 573 -12.99 2.59 12.12
CA ILE A 573 -12.95 2.42 10.65
C ILE A 573 -13.07 0.93 10.41
N ASP A 574 -14.23 0.54 9.88
CA ASP A 574 -14.53 -0.84 9.51
C ASP A 574 -13.43 -1.30 8.54
N SER A 575 -12.53 -2.15 9.04
CA SER A 575 -11.47 -2.78 8.26
C SER A 575 -12.04 -4.04 7.60
N SER A 576 -12.90 -3.85 6.59
CA SER A 576 -13.25 -4.91 5.66
C SER A 576 -12.17 -5.08 4.58
#